data_8c938e5f1a8dd77af12e8d379da45fb5
#
_entry.id   8c938e5f1a8dd77af12e8d379da45fb5
#
_cell.length_a   1.000
_cell.length_b   1.000
_cell.length_c   1.000
_cell.angle_alpha   90.00
_cell.angle_beta   90.00
_cell.angle_gamma   90.00
#
_symmetry.space_group_name_H-M   'P 1'
#
loop_
_entity.id
_entity.type
_entity.pdbx_description
1 polymer ?
#
loop_
_entity_poly.entity_id
_entity_poly.type
_entity_poly.pdbx_seq_one_letter_code
_entity_poly.pdbx_strand_id
1 'polypeptide(L)'
;DQPRSRGLGDVYKRQIYQRAFRVTCLFTNAMRTQIQMGCAPGKCRVIENGIDYDRLSGIPLKEEDGWVDIGAVVRLAPIKDIKTMIYAFFELSAHVKNVRLHIMGGVDDEEYAQECYELVKQLKLENIIFTGRVDIVKYMEKLDFTILTSISEGQPLSVLESFAARRPCVTTDVGCCRELLEGKEEDVYGKAGYYVAPMYRDGLALAMEKMCESRSRRLRMGKNGQARVKAYYRQERMIRLYRELYEEVIQKSGWNRI
;
A
#
# COMPACT_ATOMS: atom_id res chain seq x y z
N ASP A 1 9.63 -30.83 -3.20
CA ASP A 1 9.50 -31.16 -4.61
C ASP A 1 8.31 -30.43 -5.25
N GLN A 2 8.51 -29.24 -5.85
CA GLN A 2 7.41 -28.50 -6.47
C GLN A 2 7.73 -27.83 -7.82
N PRO A 3 8.36 -28.48 -8.80
CA PRO A 3 8.48 -27.92 -10.15
C PRO A 3 7.22 -28.11 -11.01
N ARG A 4 6.39 -29.13 -10.73
CA ARG A 4 5.26 -29.50 -11.60
C ARG A 4 4.03 -28.62 -11.45
N SER A 5 3.75 -28.08 -10.27
CA SER A 5 2.58 -27.20 -10.05
C SER A 5 2.77 -25.81 -10.65
N ARG A 6 4.01 -25.27 -10.71
CA ARG A 6 4.29 -23.98 -11.35
C ARG A 6 4.07 -24.02 -12.86
N GLY A 7 4.51 -25.11 -13.54
CA GLY A 7 4.33 -25.26 -14.97
C GLY A 7 2.86 -25.38 -15.42
N LEU A 8 2.03 -26.10 -14.66
CA LEU A 8 0.59 -26.19 -14.94
C LEU A 8 -0.12 -24.85 -14.77
N GLY A 9 0.17 -24.10 -13.70
CA GLY A 9 -0.39 -22.79 -13.48
C GLY A 9 -0.07 -21.80 -14.61
N ASP A 10 1.13 -21.85 -15.16
CA ASP A 10 1.54 -20.99 -16.29
C ASP A 10 0.85 -21.38 -17.62
N VAL A 11 0.62 -22.68 -17.85
CA VAL A 11 -0.15 -23.16 -19.00
C VAL A 11 -1.60 -22.69 -18.94
N TYR A 12 -2.25 -22.79 -17.77
CA TYR A 12 -3.60 -22.29 -17.56
C TYR A 12 -3.71 -20.77 -17.75
N LYS A 13 -2.76 -20.00 -17.21
CA LYS A 13 -2.72 -18.54 -17.41
C LYS A 13 -2.61 -18.18 -18.89
N ARG A 14 -1.74 -18.84 -19.65
CA ARG A 14 -1.60 -18.63 -21.09
C ARG A 14 -2.93 -18.90 -21.85
N GLN A 15 -3.63 -19.98 -21.51
CA GLN A 15 -4.92 -20.30 -22.12
C GLN A 15 -5.98 -19.24 -21.80
N ILE A 16 -6.02 -18.73 -20.56
CA ILE A 16 -6.91 -17.66 -20.15
C ILE A 16 -6.60 -16.39 -20.95
N TYR A 17 -5.33 -16.00 -21.06
CA TYR A 17 -4.91 -14.81 -21.80
C TYR A 17 -5.24 -14.89 -23.30
N GLN A 18 -5.12 -16.09 -23.91
CA GLN A 18 -5.50 -16.30 -25.31
C GLN A 18 -6.99 -16.09 -25.55
N ARG A 19 -7.85 -16.55 -24.63
CA ARG A 19 -9.31 -16.50 -24.74
C ARG A 19 -9.90 -15.17 -24.26
N ALA A 20 -9.25 -14.48 -23.32
CA ALA A 20 -9.72 -13.22 -22.78
C ALA A 20 -9.78 -12.14 -23.87
N PHE A 21 -10.84 -11.35 -23.88
CA PHE A 21 -10.97 -10.19 -24.75
C PHE A 21 -10.03 -9.06 -24.31
N ARG A 22 -10.01 -8.78 -22.99
CA ARG A 22 -9.10 -7.85 -22.32
C ARG A 22 -8.58 -8.49 -21.04
N VAL A 23 -7.39 -8.06 -20.61
CA VAL A 23 -6.76 -8.47 -19.35
C VAL A 23 -6.39 -7.19 -18.60
N THR A 24 -6.95 -7.01 -17.42
CA THR A 24 -6.67 -5.84 -16.58
C THR A 24 -5.59 -6.15 -15.56
N CYS A 25 -4.83 -5.11 -15.16
CA CYS A 25 -3.88 -5.14 -14.08
C CYS A 25 -3.83 -3.78 -13.38
N LEU A 26 -3.27 -3.75 -12.19
CA LEU A 26 -3.28 -2.57 -11.32
C LEU A 26 -2.11 -1.60 -11.58
N PHE A 27 -1.02 -2.06 -12.24
CA PHE A 27 0.19 -1.25 -12.44
C PHE A 27 1.05 -1.80 -13.59
N THR A 28 1.95 -0.98 -14.10
CA THR A 28 2.73 -1.26 -15.31
C THR A 28 3.59 -2.52 -15.21
N ASN A 29 4.23 -2.78 -14.07
CA ASN A 29 5.05 -3.99 -13.92
C ASN A 29 4.20 -5.27 -13.90
N ALA A 30 2.98 -5.23 -13.36
CA ALA A 30 2.05 -6.35 -13.46
C ALA A 30 1.65 -6.61 -14.92
N MET A 31 1.44 -5.56 -15.73
CA MET A 31 1.20 -5.69 -17.16
C MET A 31 2.38 -6.34 -17.88
N ARG A 32 3.61 -5.91 -17.59
CA ARG A 32 4.81 -6.52 -18.18
C ARG A 32 4.90 -8.01 -17.84
N THR A 33 4.62 -8.39 -16.60
CA THR A 33 4.57 -9.79 -16.18
C THR A 33 3.50 -10.59 -16.94
N GLN A 34 2.30 -10.04 -17.13
CA GLN A 34 1.24 -10.69 -17.92
C GLN A 34 1.67 -10.91 -19.37
N ILE A 35 2.35 -9.93 -19.99
CA ILE A 35 2.88 -10.04 -21.34
C ILE A 35 3.96 -11.14 -21.42
N GLN A 36 4.88 -11.18 -20.48
CA GLN A 36 5.89 -12.24 -20.37
C GLN A 36 5.26 -13.63 -20.21
N MET A 37 4.12 -13.72 -19.52
CA MET A 37 3.34 -14.95 -19.37
C MET A 37 2.47 -15.28 -20.60
N GLY A 38 2.60 -14.53 -21.71
CA GLY A 38 1.95 -14.83 -22.97
C GLY A 38 0.64 -14.08 -23.24
N CYS A 39 0.34 -13.04 -22.48
CA CYS A 39 -0.75 -12.12 -22.83
C CYS A 39 -0.32 -11.22 -23.99
N ALA A 40 -1.16 -11.10 -25.03
CA ALA A 40 -0.89 -10.17 -26.11
C ALA A 40 -0.92 -8.72 -25.59
N PRO A 41 0.09 -7.86 -25.92
CA PRO A 41 0.16 -6.49 -25.40
C PRO A 41 -1.11 -5.68 -25.65
N GLY A 42 -1.72 -5.81 -26.82
CA GLY A 42 -2.95 -5.11 -27.20
C GLY A 42 -4.19 -5.52 -26.39
N LYS A 43 -4.15 -6.62 -25.64
CA LYS A 43 -5.22 -7.04 -24.72
C LYS A 43 -5.06 -6.46 -23.31
N CYS A 44 -3.85 -6.05 -22.93
CA CYS A 44 -3.58 -5.57 -21.58
C CYS A 44 -4.10 -4.14 -21.39
N ARG A 45 -4.68 -3.89 -20.22
CA ARG A 45 -5.10 -2.56 -19.75
C ARG A 45 -4.68 -2.36 -18.31
N VAL A 46 -3.99 -1.27 -18.01
CA VAL A 46 -3.75 -0.86 -16.63
C VAL A 46 -4.96 -0.06 -16.17
N ILE A 47 -5.65 -0.57 -15.15
CA ILE A 47 -6.74 0.12 -14.45
C ILE A 47 -6.39 0.08 -12.98
N GLU A 48 -5.88 1.19 -12.48
CA GLU A 48 -5.43 1.33 -11.12
C GLU A 48 -6.60 1.39 -10.16
N ASN A 49 -6.41 0.92 -8.92
CA ASN A 49 -7.37 1.14 -7.86
C ASN A 49 -7.55 2.64 -7.61
N GLY A 50 -8.78 3.01 -7.37
CA GLY A 50 -9.14 4.35 -6.91
C GLY A 50 -9.75 4.30 -5.52
N ILE A 51 -9.59 5.39 -4.78
CA ILE A 51 -10.18 5.56 -3.46
C ILE A 51 -11.13 6.75 -3.43
N ASP A 52 -12.00 6.78 -2.42
CA ASP A 52 -12.83 7.94 -2.10
C ASP A 52 -11.93 9.06 -1.53
N TYR A 53 -11.39 9.84 -2.46
CA TYR A 53 -10.46 10.94 -2.14
C TYR A 53 -11.12 12.01 -1.26
N ASP A 54 -12.36 12.36 -1.55
CA ASP A 54 -13.03 13.49 -0.89
C ASP A 54 -13.32 13.15 0.58
N ARG A 55 -13.60 11.90 0.89
CA ARG A 55 -13.77 11.40 2.26
C ARG A 55 -12.50 11.58 3.12
N LEU A 56 -11.31 11.50 2.53
CA LEU A 56 -10.03 11.48 3.25
C LEU A 56 -9.26 12.79 3.17
N SER A 57 -9.46 13.56 2.10
CA SER A 57 -8.63 14.74 1.79
C SER A 57 -8.80 15.90 2.76
N GLY A 58 -9.96 15.98 3.44
CA GLY A 58 -10.30 17.00 4.42
C GLY A 58 -9.81 16.69 5.85
N ILE A 59 -9.21 15.52 6.11
CA ILE A 59 -8.76 15.14 7.45
C ILE A 59 -7.71 16.15 7.95
N PRO A 60 -7.89 16.73 9.16
CA PRO A 60 -6.92 17.64 9.75
C PRO A 60 -5.55 17.00 9.92
N LEU A 61 -4.49 17.78 9.84
CA LEU A 61 -3.16 17.32 10.24
C LEU A 61 -3.10 17.21 11.77
N LYS A 62 -2.34 16.24 12.24
CA LYS A 62 -2.08 16.09 13.67
C LYS A 62 -1.45 17.38 14.23
N GLU A 63 -1.97 17.84 15.37
CA GLU A 63 -1.36 18.91 16.14
C GLU A 63 -0.04 18.45 16.78
N GLU A 64 0.88 19.39 17.02
CA GLU A 64 2.15 19.08 17.66
C GLU A 64 1.93 18.89 19.16
N ASP A 65 2.14 17.67 19.63
CA ASP A 65 2.06 17.29 21.04
C ASP A 65 3.41 16.78 21.59
N GLY A 66 4.48 16.93 20.81
CA GLY A 66 5.82 16.42 21.14
C GLY A 66 6.01 14.94 20.84
N TRP A 67 5.00 14.25 20.31
CA TRP A 67 5.06 12.84 19.90
C TRP A 67 4.97 12.70 18.40
N VAL A 68 5.63 11.67 17.86
CA VAL A 68 5.45 11.23 16.48
C VAL A 68 4.65 9.94 16.48
N ASP A 69 3.47 9.98 15.87
CA ASP A 69 2.56 8.84 15.79
C ASP A 69 2.62 8.19 14.39
N ILE A 70 3.07 6.94 14.38
CA ILE A 70 3.20 6.11 13.17
C ILE A 70 1.99 5.19 13.08
N GLY A 71 1.31 5.15 11.96
CA GLY A 71 0.15 4.28 11.75
C GLY A 71 0.42 3.13 10.78
N ALA A 72 -0.02 1.93 11.10
CA ALA A 72 -0.04 0.79 10.20
C ALA A 72 -1.48 0.33 9.99
N VAL A 73 -2.04 0.55 8.80
CA VAL A 73 -3.40 0.09 8.44
C VAL A 73 -3.27 -1.28 7.81
N VAL A 74 -3.33 -2.32 8.63
CA VAL A 74 -3.02 -3.70 8.22
C VAL A 74 -3.86 -4.71 9.00
N ARG A 75 -4.21 -5.83 8.36
CA ARG A 75 -4.71 -7.02 9.06
C ARG A 75 -3.53 -7.78 9.67
N LEU A 76 -3.71 -8.38 10.85
CA LEU A 76 -2.69 -9.22 11.47
C LEU A 76 -2.64 -10.56 10.72
N ALA A 77 -1.72 -10.66 9.76
CA ALA A 77 -1.49 -11.82 8.90
C ALA A 77 -0.01 -11.91 8.50
N PRO A 78 0.56 -13.12 8.29
CA PRO A 78 1.97 -13.31 7.97
C PRO A 78 2.45 -12.50 6.75
N ILE A 79 1.62 -12.38 5.72
CA ILE A 79 1.95 -11.63 4.50
C ILE A 79 2.19 -10.12 4.74
N LYS A 80 1.70 -9.58 5.86
CA LYS A 80 1.88 -8.18 6.26
C LYS A 80 3.16 -7.91 7.03
N ASP A 81 3.85 -8.97 7.44
CA ASP A 81 5.17 -8.96 8.10
C ASP A 81 5.27 -7.96 9.26
N ILE A 82 4.28 -8.05 10.16
CA ILE A 82 4.19 -7.18 11.34
C ILE A 82 5.36 -7.43 12.31
N LYS A 83 5.92 -8.62 12.32
CA LYS A 83 7.10 -8.92 13.16
C LYS A 83 8.31 -8.07 12.76
N THR A 84 8.61 -7.96 11.45
CA THR A 84 9.67 -7.05 10.96
C THR A 84 9.36 -5.59 11.31
N MET A 85 8.09 -5.17 11.24
CA MET A 85 7.67 -3.84 11.68
C MET A 85 7.95 -3.60 13.17
N ILE A 86 7.62 -4.56 14.03
CA ILE A 86 7.87 -4.48 15.48
C ILE A 86 9.37 -4.41 15.78
N TYR A 87 10.19 -5.23 15.12
CA TYR A 87 11.65 -5.17 15.30
C TYR A 87 12.23 -3.82 14.80
N ALA A 88 11.79 -3.33 13.65
CA ALA A 88 12.23 -2.03 13.15
C ALA A 88 11.82 -0.88 14.09
N PHE A 89 10.63 -0.97 14.67
CA PHE A 89 10.17 0.00 15.66
C PHE A 89 10.94 -0.10 16.98
N PHE A 90 11.32 -1.28 17.41
CA PHE A 90 12.20 -1.48 18.56
C PHE A 90 13.53 -0.75 18.36
N GLU A 91 14.17 -0.91 17.21
CA GLU A 91 15.41 -0.20 16.87
C GLU A 91 15.20 1.33 16.83
N LEU A 92 14.12 1.80 16.19
CA LEU A 92 13.76 3.21 16.17
C LEU A 92 13.61 3.79 17.59
N SER A 93 12.91 3.09 18.48
CA SER A 93 12.62 3.56 19.85
C SER A 93 13.86 3.66 20.74
N ALA A 94 14.97 3.04 20.35
CA ALA A 94 16.26 3.22 21.02
C ALA A 94 16.85 4.63 20.76
N HIS A 95 16.58 5.20 19.59
CA HIS A 95 17.11 6.50 19.14
C HIS A 95 16.09 7.64 19.26
N VAL A 96 14.81 7.36 19.03
CA VAL A 96 13.71 8.34 19.06
C VAL A 96 12.82 8.07 20.27
N LYS A 97 12.80 8.99 21.25
CA LYS A 97 12.10 8.76 22.54
C LYS A 97 10.58 8.91 22.43
N ASN A 98 10.11 9.96 21.78
CA ASN A 98 8.68 10.30 21.74
C ASN A 98 8.05 9.77 20.44
N VAL A 99 8.00 8.45 20.28
CA VAL A 99 7.41 7.78 19.12
C VAL A 99 6.42 6.70 19.56
N ARG A 100 5.30 6.60 18.87
CA ARG A 100 4.26 5.56 19.06
C ARG A 100 3.94 4.87 17.75
N LEU A 101 3.69 3.57 17.81
CA LEU A 101 3.24 2.78 16.66
C LEU A 101 1.81 2.29 16.90
N HIS A 102 0.91 2.65 16.01
CA HIS A 102 -0.50 2.26 16.04
C HIS A 102 -0.76 1.21 14.96
N ILE A 103 -1.03 -0.03 15.34
CA ILE A 103 -1.36 -1.13 14.42
C ILE A 103 -2.88 -1.26 14.37
N MET A 104 -3.45 -0.83 13.24
CA MET A 104 -4.89 -0.69 13.02
C MET A 104 -5.39 -1.74 12.05
N GLY A 105 -6.17 -2.68 12.53
CA GLY A 105 -6.80 -3.72 11.73
C GLY A 105 -7.23 -4.91 12.54
N GLY A 106 -8.03 -5.77 11.95
CA GLY A 106 -8.49 -7.00 12.57
C GLY A 106 -7.46 -8.11 12.50
N VAL A 107 -7.66 -9.12 13.32
CA VAL A 107 -6.93 -10.38 13.25
C VAL A 107 -7.47 -11.20 12.08
N ASP A 108 -6.56 -11.69 11.23
CA ASP A 108 -6.84 -12.55 10.08
C ASP A 108 -6.25 -13.95 10.32
N ASP A 109 -5.20 -14.02 11.15
CA ASP A 109 -4.51 -15.21 11.60
C ASP A 109 -4.23 -15.09 13.10
N GLU A 110 -4.91 -15.89 13.90
CA GLU A 110 -4.87 -15.81 15.37
C GLU A 110 -3.49 -16.22 15.92
N GLU A 111 -2.87 -17.27 15.36
CA GLU A 111 -1.55 -17.73 15.78
C GLU A 111 -0.50 -16.64 15.53
N TYR A 112 -0.51 -16.09 14.34
CA TYR A 112 0.41 -15.00 13.98
C TYR A 112 0.17 -13.73 14.84
N ALA A 113 -1.08 -13.39 15.12
CA ALA A 113 -1.39 -12.26 15.99
C ALA A 113 -0.86 -12.47 17.40
N GLN A 114 -1.03 -13.68 17.96
CA GLN A 114 -0.50 -14.03 19.27
C GLN A 114 1.03 -13.91 19.31
N GLU A 115 1.72 -14.41 18.28
CA GLU A 115 3.17 -14.26 18.15
C GLU A 115 3.62 -12.79 18.12
N CYS A 116 2.84 -11.90 17.45
CA CYS A 116 3.11 -10.46 17.43
C CYS A 116 2.95 -9.83 18.83
N TYR A 117 1.89 -10.20 19.57
CA TYR A 117 1.68 -9.69 20.95
C TYR A 117 2.78 -10.15 21.90
N GLU A 118 3.18 -11.42 21.81
CA GLU A 118 4.27 -11.97 22.61
C GLU A 118 5.61 -11.29 22.29
N LEU A 119 5.89 -11.02 21.02
CA LEU A 119 7.09 -10.30 20.60
C LEU A 119 7.15 -8.90 21.21
N VAL A 120 6.05 -8.14 21.19
CA VAL A 120 5.97 -6.81 21.82
C VAL A 120 6.26 -6.91 23.31
N LYS A 121 5.70 -7.91 24.01
CA LYS A 121 5.95 -8.17 25.44
C LYS A 121 7.40 -8.55 25.71
N GLN A 122 7.99 -9.44 24.92
CA GLN A 122 9.40 -9.85 25.04
C GLN A 122 10.37 -8.67 24.88
N LEU A 123 10.09 -7.80 23.90
CA LEU A 123 10.88 -6.59 23.66
C LEU A 123 10.57 -5.44 24.62
N LYS A 124 9.61 -5.62 25.53
CA LYS A 124 9.17 -4.61 26.53
C LYS A 124 8.79 -3.27 25.88
N LEU A 125 8.09 -3.32 24.74
CA LEU A 125 7.64 -2.13 24.03
C LEU A 125 6.28 -1.67 24.58
N GLU A 126 6.25 -0.52 25.29
CA GLU A 126 5.04 0.06 25.87
C GLU A 126 4.33 1.04 24.94
N ASN A 127 4.99 1.44 23.85
CA ASN A 127 4.53 2.44 22.88
C ASN A 127 4.05 1.86 21.54
N ILE A 128 3.70 0.57 21.53
CA ILE A 128 2.95 -0.07 20.44
C ILE A 128 1.50 -0.28 20.87
N ILE A 129 0.57 0.18 20.04
CA ILE A 129 -0.87 0.17 20.30
C ILE A 129 -1.56 -0.67 19.24
N PHE A 130 -2.08 -1.83 19.61
CA PHE A 130 -2.97 -2.61 18.75
C PHE A 130 -4.40 -2.12 18.95
N THR A 131 -4.97 -1.48 17.94
CA THR A 131 -6.28 -0.83 18.06
C THR A 131 -7.44 -1.75 17.68
N GLY A 132 -7.17 -2.88 17.03
CA GLY A 132 -8.20 -3.62 16.32
C GLY A 132 -8.77 -2.80 15.14
N ARG A 133 -10.00 -3.10 14.73
CA ARG A 133 -10.69 -2.36 13.67
C ARG A 133 -11.15 -0.99 14.19
N VAL A 134 -10.79 0.07 13.48
CA VAL A 134 -11.14 1.46 13.81
C VAL A 134 -11.73 2.17 12.58
N ASP A 135 -12.45 3.27 12.83
CA ASP A 135 -12.78 4.21 11.76
C ASP A 135 -11.51 4.93 11.32
N ILE A 136 -11.02 4.58 10.14
CA ILE A 136 -9.75 5.10 9.63
C ILE A 136 -9.76 6.60 9.42
N VAL A 137 -10.91 7.19 9.09
CA VAL A 137 -11.04 8.64 8.89
C VAL A 137 -10.76 9.36 10.19
N LYS A 138 -11.40 8.94 11.29
CA LYS A 138 -11.21 9.51 12.61
C LYS A 138 -9.82 9.23 13.20
N TYR A 139 -9.24 8.08 12.84
CA TYR A 139 -7.94 7.70 13.39
C TYR A 139 -6.76 8.38 12.68
N MET A 140 -6.89 8.63 11.36
CA MET A 140 -5.85 9.27 10.56
C MET A 140 -5.45 10.66 11.08
N GLU A 141 -6.36 11.41 11.70
CA GLU A 141 -6.03 12.73 12.27
C GLU A 141 -4.96 12.68 13.37
N LYS A 142 -4.82 11.52 14.05
CA LYS A 142 -3.84 11.29 15.12
C LYS A 142 -2.45 10.93 14.62
N LEU A 143 -2.27 10.69 13.32
CA LEU A 143 -1.05 10.13 12.76
C LEU A 143 -0.20 11.20 12.06
N ASP A 144 1.11 11.07 12.19
CA ASP A 144 2.11 11.86 11.46
C ASP A 144 2.46 11.26 10.10
N PHE A 145 2.62 9.95 10.06
CA PHE A 145 2.89 9.19 8.83
C PHE A 145 2.47 7.72 9.00
N THR A 146 2.49 6.96 7.91
CA THR A 146 2.13 5.54 7.94
C THR A 146 3.28 4.63 7.54
N ILE A 147 3.15 3.34 7.90
CA ILE A 147 4.10 2.29 7.52
C ILE A 147 3.36 1.08 6.94
N LEU A 148 3.96 0.43 5.93
CA LEU A 148 3.52 -0.83 5.35
C LEU A 148 4.73 -1.74 5.13
N THR A 149 4.73 -2.92 5.75
CA THR A 149 5.88 -3.86 5.74
C THR A 149 5.62 -5.14 4.96
N SER A 150 4.52 -5.19 4.22
CA SER A 150 4.08 -6.40 3.50
C SER A 150 5.19 -7.04 2.67
N ILE A 151 5.19 -8.37 2.62
CA ILE A 151 6.09 -9.18 1.78
C ILE A 151 5.61 -9.15 0.31
N SER A 152 4.31 -9.00 0.10
CA SER A 152 3.71 -8.94 -1.24
C SER A 152 2.47 -8.08 -1.23
N GLU A 153 2.34 -7.22 -2.24
CA GLU A 153 1.18 -6.39 -2.51
C GLU A 153 0.92 -6.31 -4.02
N GLY A 154 -0.32 -5.93 -4.38
CA GLY A 154 -0.59 -5.43 -5.71
C GLY A 154 -0.47 -3.91 -5.72
N GLN A 155 -1.56 -3.26 -5.36
CA GLN A 155 -1.64 -1.81 -5.13
C GLN A 155 -2.33 -1.58 -3.78
N PRO A 156 -1.58 -1.25 -2.71
CA PRO A 156 -2.14 -1.15 -1.37
C PRO A 156 -3.03 0.09 -1.21
N LEU A 157 -4.30 -0.13 -0.92
CA LEU A 157 -5.27 0.96 -0.67
C LEU A 157 -4.88 1.78 0.55
N SER A 158 -4.32 1.15 1.59
CA SER A 158 -3.86 1.85 2.80
C SER A 158 -2.82 2.94 2.53
N VAL A 159 -1.95 2.76 1.52
CA VAL A 159 -1.00 3.78 1.09
C VAL A 159 -1.72 4.93 0.36
N LEU A 160 -2.67 4.62 -0.52
CA LEU A 160 -3.48 5.64 -1.19
C LEU A 160 -4.32 6.45 -0.21
N GLU A 161 -4.95 5.78 0.77
CA GLU A 161 -5.72 6.42 1.84
C GLU A 161 -4.86 7.32 2.72
N SER A 162 -3.65 6.85 3.07
CA SER A 162 -2.64 7.63 3.78
C SER A 162 -2.29 8.91 3.03
N PHE A 163 -2.01 8.81 1.74
CA PHE A 163 -1.67 9.95 0.88
C PHE A 163 -2.84 10.91 0.73
N ALA A 164 -4.06 10.42 0.52
CA ALA A 164 -5.24 11.28 0.47
C ALA A 164 -5.40 12.12 1.75
N ALA A 165 -5.09 11.54 2.90
CA ALA A 165 -5.07 12.20 4.19
C ALA A 165 -3.78 13.03 4.47
N ARG A 166 -2.93 13.25 3.49
CA ARG A 166 -1.63 13.97 3.61
C ARG A 166 -0.64 13.33 4.59
N ARG A 167 -0.71 12.01 4.81
CA ARG A 167 0.27 11.27 5.59
C ARG A 167 1.24 10.61 4.61
N PRO A 168 2.56 10.95 4.65
CA PRO A 168 3.56 10.23 3.89
C PRO A 168 3.69 8.80 4.40
N CYS A 169 4.32 7.92 3.63
CA CYS A 169 4.40 6.52 4.00
C CYS A 169 5.84 5.98 3.92
N VAL A 170 6.17 5.05 4.83
CA VAL A 170 7.33 4.18 4.69
C VAL A 170 6.83 2.80 4.26
N THR A 171 7.35 2.25 3.17
CA THR A 171 6.86 0.95 2.65
C THR A 171 8.00 -0.01 2.34
N THR A 172 7.66 -1.29 2.23
CA THR A 172 8.49 -2.24 1.49
C THR A 172 8.31 -2.03 -0.02
N ASP A 173 9.35 -2.34 -0.81
CA ASP A 173 9.36 -2.24 -2.28
C ASP A 173 8.66 -3.44 -2.92
N VAL A 174 7.35 -3.51 -2.76
CA VAL A 174 6.49 -4.58 -3.27
C VAL A 174 5.36 -4.03 -4.13
N GLY A 175 4.92 -4.79 -5.12
CA GLY A 175 3.85 -4.37 -6.02
C GLY A 175 4.16 -3.05 -6.72
N CYS A 176 3.29 -2.06 -6.56
CA CYS A 176 3.49 -0.71 -7.07
C CYS A 176 3.94 0.30 -6.00
N CYS A 177 4.37 -0.13 -4.81
CA CYS A 177 4.72 0.78 -3.71
C CYS A 177 5.74 1.85 -4.14
N ARG A 178 6.82 1.46 -4.85
CA ARG A 178 7.81 2.41 -5.37
C ARG A 178 7.16 3.47 -6.27
N GLU A 179 6.30 3.05 -7.19
CA GLU A 179 5.58 3.96 -8.10
C GLU A 179 4.65 4.91 -7.33
N LEU A 180 3.99 4.42 -6.27
CA LEU A 180 3.16 5.26 -5.41
C LEU A 180 3.98 6.32 -4.66
N LEU A 181 5.21 5.99 -4.22
CA LEU A 181 6.04 6.88 -3.44
C LEU A 181 6.87 7.87 -4.28
N GLU A 182 7.37 7.44 -5.43
CA GLU A 182 8.22 8.27 -6.29
C GLU A 182 7.46 8.94 -7.44
N GLY A 183 6.32 8.38 -7.82
CA GLY A 183 5.54 8.79 -8.99
C GLY A 183 5.87 7.98 -10.24
N LYS A 184 5.06 8.18 -11.27
CA LYS A 184 5.27 7.69 -12.63
C LYS A 184 6.17 8.64 -13.40
N GLU A 185 6.58 8.27 -14.61
CA GLU A 185 7.43 9.08 -15.47
C GLU A 185 6.89 10.50 -15.70
N GLU A 186 5.58 10.66 -15.79
CA GLU A 186 4.91 11.96 -15.99
C GLU A 186 4.57 12.70 -14.68
N ASP A 187 4.88 12.10 -13.51
CA ASP A 187 4.51 12.65 -12.20
C ASP A 187 5.52 13.72 -11.77
N VAL A 188 5.02 14.93 -11.56
CA VAL A 188 5.84 16.10 -11.19
C VAL A 188 5.79 16.43 -9.69
N TYR A 189 5.06 15.65 -8.87
CA TYR A 189 4.80 16.00 -7.47
C TYR A 189 5.97 15.72 -6.54
N GLY A 190 6.88 14.80 -6.90
CA GLY A 190 8.04 14.42 -6.10
C GLY A 190 7.73 13.33 -5.05
N LYS A 191 8.71 13.02 -4.21
CA LYS A 191 8.61 11.89 -3.26
C LYS A 191 7.52 12.09 -2.21
N ALA A 192 6.76 11.01 -1.96
CA ALA A 192 5.70 10.94 -0.95
C ALA A 192 6.07 10.06 0.26
N GLY A 193 7.30 9.54 0.29
CA GLY A 193 7.77 8.67 1.38
C GLY A 193 9.08 7.97 1.06
N TYR A 194 9.35 6.89 1.79
CA TYR A 194 10.53 6.04 1.61
C TYR A 194 10.12 4.58 1.40
N TYR A 195 10.90 3.85 0.62
CA TYR A 195 10.74 2.40 0.48
C TYR A 195 12.07 1.68 0.74
N VAL A 196 11.97 0.44 1.18
CA VAL A 196 13.09 -0.44 1.49
C VAL A 196 12.80 -1.85 0.96
N ALA A 197 13.81 -2.71 0.91
CA ALA A 197 13.59 -4.11 0.55
C ALA A 197 12.64 -4.80 1.58
N PRO A 198 11.79 -5.75 1.16
CA PRO A 198 11.01 -6.57 2.08
C PRO A 198 11.89 -7.26 3.12
N MET A 199 11.37 -7.44 4.34
CA MET A 199 12.04 -8.10 5.47
C MET A 199 13.35 -7.41 5.92
N TYR A 200 13.64 -6.19 5.47
CA TYR A 200 14.83 -5.43 5.84
C TYR A 200 14.53 -4.46 6.98
N ARG A 201 14.60 -4.97 8.23
CA ARG A 201 14.22 -4.23 9.44
C ARG A 201 15.09 -2.99 9.68
N ASP A 202 16.43 -3.08 9.49
CA ASP A 202 17.34 -1.95 9.74
C ASP A 202 17.04 -0.79 8.76
N GLY A 203 16.77 -1.12 7.48
CA GLY A 203 16.34 -0.14 6.49
C GLY A 203 15.01 0.50 6.83
N LEU A 204 14.04 -0.27 7.38
CA LEU A 204 12.78 0.26 7.86
C LEU A 204 12.98 1.21 9.05
N ALA A 205 13.82 0.83 10.03
CA ALA A 205 14.14 1.66 11.18
C ALA A 205 14.75 3.00 10.75
N LEU A 206 15.75 2.97 9.86
CA LEU A 206 16.38 4.17 9.30
C LEU A 206 15.40 5.05 8.49
N ALA A 207 14.50 4.43 7.74
CA ALA A 207 13.50 5.18 6.98
C ALA A 207 12.47 5.86 7.90
N MET A 208 12.03 5.18 8.97
CA MET A 208 11.18 5.77 10.01
C MET A 208 11.90 6.89 10.77
N GLU A 209 13.18 6.71 11.13
CA GLU A 209 13.99 7.73 11.81
C GLU A 209 14.05 9.01 10.97
N LYS A 210 14.35 8.90 9.66
CA LYS A 210 14.32 10.04 8.73
C LYS A 210 12.96 10.74 8.70
N MET A 211 11.86 10.00 8.83
CA MET A 211 10.52 10.59 8.94
C MET A 211 10.33 11.32 10.26
N CYS A 212 10.85 10.78 11.36
CA CYS A 212 10.74 11.39 12.69
C CYS A 212 11.53 12.70 12.79
N GLU A 213 12.71 12.82 12.18
CA GLU A 213 13.61 13.97 12.27
C GLU A 213 12.99 15.31 11.84
N SER A 214 12.03 15.33 10.91
CA SER A 214 11.59 16.57 10.29
C SER A 214 10.10 16.58 9.96
N ARG A 215 9.34 17.37 10.73
CA ARG A 215 7.92 17.63 10.44
C ARG A 215 7.73 18.29 9.06
N SER A 216 8.57 19.24 8.70
CA SER A 216 8.48 19.91 7.39
C SER A 216 8.67 18.94 6.22
N ARG A 217 9.53 17.93 6.38
CA ARG A 217 9.69 16.82 5.42
C ARG A 217 8.43 16.01 5.31
N ARG A 218 7.83 15.58 6.45
CA ARG A 218 6.54 14.84 6.46
C ARG A 218 5.44 15.62 5.77
N LEU A 219 5.28 16.90 6.08
CA LEU A 219 4.26 17.75 5.48
C LEU A 219 4.45 17.91 3.96
N ARG A 220 5.66 18.11 3.49
CA ARG A 220 5.98 18.20 2.05
C ARG A 220 5.66 16.88 1.34
N MET A 221 6.15 15.75 1.87
CA MET A 221 5.89 14.43 1.29
C MET A 221 4.40 14.08 1.32
N GLY A 222 3.69 14.42 2.39
CA GLY A 222 2.24 14.24 2.49
C GLY A 222 1.47 15.04 1.43
N LYS A 223 1.86 16.31 1.17
CA LYS A 223 1.29 17.11 0.08
C LYS A 223 1.54 16.49 -1.29
N ASN A 224 2.75 15.95 -1.52
CA ASN A 224 3.10 15.29 -2.78
C ASN A 224 2.22 14.05 -3.00
N GLY A 225 2.06 13.21 -1.97
CA GLY A 225 1.19 12.03 -2.01
C GLY A 225 -0.27 12.40 -2.26
N GLN A 226 -0.79 13.42 -1.58
CA GLN A 226 -2.16 13.88 -1.76
C GLN A 226 -2.41 14.38 -3.19
N ALA A 227 -1.50 15.18 -3.75
CA ALA A 227 -1.61 15.67 -5.12
C ALA A 227 -1.60 14.51 -6.13
N ARG A 228 -0.75 13.51 -5.92
CA ARG A 228 -0.66 12.29 -6.73
C ARG A 228 -1.96 11.50 -6.71
N VAL A 229 -2.54 11.25 -5.52
CA VAL A 229 -3.82 10.54 -5.40
C VAL A 229 -4.94 11.32 -6.07
N LYS A 230 -5.01 12.63 -5.86
CA LYS A 230 -5.99 13.50 -6.52
C LYS A 230 -5.93 13.42 -8.04
N ALA A 231 -4.72 13.34 -8.62
CA ALA A 231 -4.52 13.32 -10.07
C ALA A 231 -4.80 11.92 -10.68
N TYR A 232 -4.37 10.85 -10.01
CA TYR A 232 -4.30 9.53 -10.66
C TYR A 232 -5.16 8.44 -10.02
N TYR A 233 -5.51 8.53 -8.73
CA TYR A 233 -6.07 7.41 -7.95
C TYR A 233 -7.42 7.72 -7.31
N ARG A 234 -8.24 8.57 -7.95
CA ARG A 234 -9.62 8.81 -7.53
C ARG A 234 -10.52 7.66 -7.99
N GLN A 235 -11.49 7.30 -7.15
CA GLN A 235 -12.47 6.24 -7.45
C GLN A 235 -13.25 6.51 -8.74
N GLU A 236 -13.62 7.77 -9.02
CA GLU A 236 -14.36 8.15 -10.21
C GLU A 236 -13.58 7.86 -11.49
N ARG A 237 -12.24 8.07 -11.45
CA ARG A 237 -11.35 7.72 -12.57
C ARG A 237 -11.35 6.21 -12.83
N MET A 238 -11.21 5.42 -11.77
CA MET A 238 -11.23 3.95 -11.87
C MET A 238 -12.56 3.46 -12.45
N ILE A 239 -13.70 3.96 -11.92
CA ILE A 239 -15.04 3.59 -12.40
C ILE A 239 -15.22 3.97 -13.87
N ARG A 240 -14.78 5.15 -14.30
CA ARG A 240 -14.83 5.57 -15.70
C ARG A 240 -14.06 4.62 -16.61
N LEU A 241 -12.83 4.26 -16.26
CA LEU A 241 -11.99 3.34 -17.04
C LEU A 241 -12.61 1.94 -17.17
N TYR A 242 -13.26 1.44 -16.11
CA TYR A 242 -14.01 0.18 -16.20
C TYR A 242 -15.26 0.30 -17.08
N ARG A 243 -15.98 1.42 -17.02
CA ARG A 243 -17.13 1.65 -17.91
C ARG A 243 -16.70 1.65 -19.37
N GLU A 244 -15.67 2.41 -19.72
CA GLU A 244 -15.08 2.43 -21.07
C GLU A 244 -14.67 1.02 -21.53
N LEU A 245 -14.07 0.23 -20.65
CA LEU A 245 -13.72 -1.16 -20.93
C LEU A 245 -14.94 -2.03 -21.21
N TYR A 246 -16.00 -1.94 -20.39
CA TYR A 246 -17.23 -2.72 -20.61
C TYR A 246 -17.95 -2.28 -21.87
N GLU A 247 -18.02 -1.01 -22.21
CA GLU A 247 -18.59 -0.51 -23.45
C GLU A 247 -17.82 -1.06 -24.68
N GLU A 248 -16.49 -1.07 -24.63
CA GLU A 248 -15.67 -1.70 -25.68
C GLU A 248 -15.99 -3.18 -25.85
N VAL A 249 -16.15 -3.91 -24.74
CA VAL A 249 -16.49 -5.35 -24.77
C VAL A 249 -17.86 -5.56 -25.38
N ILE A 250 -18.87 -4.80 -24.98
CA ILE A 250 -20.26 -4.92 -25.49
C ILE A 250 -20.31 -4.63 -26.99
N GLN A 251 -19.68 -3.54 -27.44
CA GLN A 251 -19.66 -3.18 -28.85
C GLN A 251 -19.03 -4.25 -29.73
N LYS A 252 -17.94 -4.86 -29.30
CA LYS A 252 -17.20 -5.86 -30.10
C LYS A 252 -17.73 -7.28 -29.95
N SER A 253 -18.41 -7.60 -28.84
CA SER A 253 -19.02 -8.95 -28.67
C SER A 253 -20.36 -9.15 -29.38
N GLY A 254 -20.97 -8.07 -29.87
CA GLY A 254 -22.29 -8.12 -30.48
C GLY A 254 -23.43 -8.38 -29.49
N TRP A 255 -23.22 -8.24 -28.22
CA TRP A 255 -24.21 -8.49 -27.14
C TRP A 255 -25.44 -7.56 -27.21
N ASN A 256 -25.40 -6.49 -27.98
CA ASN A 256 -26.54 -5.59 -28.21
C ASN A 256 -27.57 -6.15 -29.22
N ARG A 257 -27.56 -7.43 -29.52
CA ARG A 257 -28.50 -8.09 -30.48
C ARG A 257 -29.42 -9.10 -29.78
N ILE A 258 -29.79 -8.88 -28.53
CA ILE A 258 -30.91 -9.60 -27.91
C ILE A 258 -31.91 -8.58 -27.41
#